data_10e337e2c319203ba7701b6591f5e70f
#
_entry.id   10e337e2c319203ba7701b6591f5e70f
#
_cell.length_a   1.000
_cell.length_b   1.000
_cell.length_c   1.000
_cell.angle_alpha   90.00
_cell.angle_beta   90.00
_cell.angle_gamma   90.00
#
_symmetry.space_group_name_H-M   'P 1'
#
loop_
_entity.id
_entity.type
_entity.pdbx_description
1 polymer ?
#
loop_
_entity_poly.entity_id
_entity_poly.type
_entity_poly.pdbx_seq_one_letter_code
_entity_poly.pdbx_strand_id
1 'polypeptide(L)' 'MTQVSIYSNGSQECERASSLLKSVHLDEVVVYERSKHFTEAQFRDEFGDEVEYPMISIGMFRGTLKETMKYMSQKGMFV' A
#
# COMPACT_ATOMS: atom_id res chain seq x y z
N MET A 1 5.98 15.11 6.43
CA MET A 1 5.50 14.49 5.18
C MET A 1 5.38 12.99 5.38
N THR A 2 4.35 12.40 4.80
CA THR A 2 4.04 11.00 5.00
C THR A 2 4.32 10.23 3.72
N GLN A 3 5.18 9.23 3.79
CA GLN A 3 5.45 8.35 2.68
C GLN A 3 4.40 7.24 2.63
N VAL A 4 3.87 6.97 1.45
CA VAL A 4 2.96 5.86 1.21
C VAL A 4 3.73 4.74 0.52
N SER A 5 3.68 3.55 1.10
CA SER A 5 4.35 2.37 0.55
C SER A 5 3.31 1.35 0.13
N ILE A 6 3.45 0.82 -1.08
CA ILE A 6 2.54 -0.18 -1.62
C ILE A 6 3.34 -1.45 -1.90
N TYR A 7 2.90 -2.55 -1.32
CA TYR A 7 3.54 -3.87 -1.52
C TYR A 7 2.74 -4.62 -2.57
N SER A 8 3.36 -4.86 -3.72
CA SER A 8 2.69 -5.34 -4.93
C SER A 8 3.22 -6.70 -5.35
N ASN A 9 2.34 -7.53 -5.89
CA ASN A 9 2.71 -8.80 -6.54
C ASN A 9 2.59 -8.72 -8.06
N GLY A 10 2.43 -7.51 -8.60
CA GLY A 10 2.30 -7.30 -10.04
C GLY A 10 0.90 -7.51 -10.59
N SER A 11 -0.09 -7.71 -9.74
CA SER A 11 -1.46 -7.91 -10.19
C SER A 11 -2.09 -6.59 -10.65
N GLN A 12 -3.19 -6.71 -11.40
CA GLN A 12 -3.93 -5.55 -11.88
C GLN A 12 -4.47 -4.72 -10.72
N GLU A 13 -4.88 -5.37 -9.65
CA GLU A 13 -5.38 -4.68 -8.46
C GLU A 13 -4.30 -3.81 -7.82
N CYS A 14 -3.07 -4.30 -7.83
CA CYS A 14 -1.93 -3.53 -7.32
C CYS A 14 -1.66 -2.29 -8.18
N GLU A 15 -1.78 -2.44 -9.49
CA GLU A 15 -1.60 -1.31 -10.40
C GLU A 15 -2.68 -0.25 -10.20
N ARG A 16 -3.92 -0.69 -9.99
CA ARG A 16 -5.03 0.21 -9.71
C ARG A 16 -4.82 0.97 -8.40
N ALA A 17 -4.37 0.26 -7.37
CA ALA A 17 -4.09 0.87 -6.09
C ALA A 17 -2.99 1.92 -6.21
N SER A 18 -1.93 1.60 -6.93
CA SER A 18 -0.83 2.52 -7.17
C SER A 18 -1.30 3.78 -7.88
N SER A 19 -2.05 3.62 -8.97
CA SER A 19 -2.58 4.76 -9.72
C SER A 19 -3.48 5.64 -8.87
N LEU A 20 -4.37 5.02 -8.11
CA LEU A 20 -5.31 5.75 -7.28
C LEU A 20 -4.59 6.56 -6.20
N LEU A 21 -3.65 5.94 -5.52
CA LEU A 21 -2.93 6.63 -4.45
C LEU A 21 -2.03 7.75 -4.98
N LYS A 22 -1.42 7.55 -6.13
CA LYS A 22 -0.64 8.62 -6.76
C LYS A 22 -1.51 9.79 -7.17
N SER A 23 -2.76 9.51 -7.51
CA SER A 23 -3.72 10.53 -7.93
C SER A 23 -4.23 11.38 -6.76
N VAL A 24 -4.45 10.77 -5.60
CA VAL A 24 -5.06 11.49 -4.46
C VAL A 24 -4.07 11.89 -3.39
N HIS A 25 -2.87 11.35 -3.41
CA HIS A 25 -1.86 11.65 -2.40
C HIS A 25 -0.73 12.46 -3.04
N LEU A 26 -0.49 13.65 -2.53
CA LEU A 26 0.48 14.57 -3.10
C LEU A 26 1.91 14.33 -2.66
N ASP A 27 2.11 13.51 -1.63
CA ASP A 27 3.42 13.14 -1.14
C ASP A 27 3.96 11.93 -1.91
N GLU A 28 5.10 11.42 -1.49
CA GLU A 28 5.77 10.35 -2.17
C GLU A 28 5.02 9.02 -2.04
N VAL A 29 4.78 8.36 -3.16
CA VAL A 29 4.21 7.01 -3.21
C VAL A 29 5.29 6.07 -3.77
N VAL A 30 5.65 5.06 -3.00
CA VAL A 30 6.67 4.08 -3.36
C VAL A 30 6.03 2.72 -3.53
N VAL A 31 6.34 2.04 -4.63
CA VAL A 31 5.83 0.70 -4.89
C VAL A 31 6.98 -0.30 -4.74
N TYR A 32 6.80 -1.26 -3.84
CA TYR A 32 7.73 -2.37 -3.67
C TYR A 32 7.14 -3.60 -4.33
N GLU A 33 7.90 -4.21 -5.23
CA GLU A 33 7.43 -5.36 -5.99
C GLU A 33 8.01 -6.66 -5.43
N ARG A 34 7.16 -7.67 -5.29
CA ARG A 34 7.58 -9.00 -4.86
C ARG A 34 8.64 -9.54 -5.81
N SER A 35 9.65 -10.18 -5.24
CA SER A 35 10.81 -10.75 -5.93
C SER A 35 11.81 -9.74 -6.44
N LYS A 36 11.49 -8.45 -6.40
CA LYS A 36 12.45 -7.38 -6.72
C LYS A 36 12.92 -6.67 -5.46
N HIS A 37 12.00 -6.34 -4.56
CA HIS A 37 12.27 -5.54 -3.38
C HIS A 37 12.05 -6.31 -2.08
N PHE A 38 11.28 -7.38 -2.15
CA PHE A 38 11.02 -8.22 -0.99
C PHE A 38 10.63 -9.61 -1.46
N THR A 39 10.69 -10.60 -0.55
CA THR A 39 10.24 -11.95 -0.83
C THR A 39 8.87 -12.18 -0.20
N GLU A 40 8.19 -13.23 -0.65
CA GLU A 40 6.90 -13.62 -0.07
C GLU A 40 7.04 -13.93 1.42
N ALA A 41 8.14 -14.58 1.81
CA ALA A 41 8.39 -14.89 3.22
C ALA A 41 8.54 -13.63 4.06
N GLN A 42 9.28 -12.64 3.57
CA GLN A 42 9.43 -11.36 4.25
C GLN A 42 8.09 -10.63 4.39
N PHE A 43 7.28 -10.68 3.35
CA PHE A 43 5.97 -10.07 3.36
C PHE A 43 5.06 -10.69 4.42
N ARG A 44 5.05 -12.03 4.50
CA ARG A 44 4.24 -12.73 5.48
C ARG A 44 4.73 -12.53 6.91
N ASP A 45 6.04 -12.42 7.09
CA ASP A 45 6.61 -12.09 8.40
C ASP A 45 6.18 -10.71 8.87
N GLU A 46 6.10 -9.76 7.95
CA GLU A 46 5.76 -8.38 8.29
C GLU A 46 4.26 -8.18 8.52
N PHE A 47 3.42 -8.80 7.69
CA PHE A 47 1.98 -8.52 7.69
C PHE A 47 1.13 -9.70 8.16
N GLY A 48 1.69 -10.90 8.29
CA GLY A 48 0.98 -12.10 8.68
C GLY A 48 0.64 -13.00 7.49
N ASP A 49 0.15 -14.19 7.78
CA ASP A 49 -0.09 -15.22 6.76
C ASP A 49 -1.39 -15.01 5.97
N GLU A 50 -2.32 -14.23 6.52
CA GLU A 50 -3.64 -14.05 5.91
C GLU A 50 -3.80 -12.72 5.18
N VAL A 51 -2.68 -12.09 4.82
CA VAL A 51 -2.74 -10.82 4.12
C VAL A 51 -2.83 -11.03 2.62
N GLU A 52 -3.42 -10.04 1.96
CA GLU A 52 -3.60 -10.04 0.52
C GLU A 52 -2.88 -8.85 -0.11
N TYR A 53 -2.55 -8.98 -1.38
CA TYR A 53 -2.03 -7.85 -2.14
C TYR A 53 -3.18 -7.06 -2.74
N PRO A 54 -3.04 -5.74 -2.89
CA PRO A 54 -1.92 -4.94 -2.39
C PRO A 54 -2.05 -4.66 -0.89
N MET A 55 -0.91 -4.58 -0.21
CA MET A 55 -0.85 -4.06 1.16
C MET A 55 -0.24 -2.67 1.13
N ILE A 56 -0.80 -1.78 1.91
CA ILE A 56 -0.41 -0.37 1.88
C ILE A 56 -0.02 0.08 3.28
N SER A 57 1.09 0.79 3.37
CA SER A 57 1.59 1.33 4.62
C SER A 57 1.70 2.84 4.53
N ILE A 58 1.09 3.54 5.48
CA ILE A 58 1.15 5.00 5.59
C ILE A 58 1.55 5.33 7.01
N GLY A 59 2.81 5.71 7.22
CA GLY A 59 3.32 5.91 8.57
C GLY A 59 3.23 4.61 9.35
N MET A 60 2.47 4.62 10.44
CA MET A 60 2.27 3.41 11.25
C MET A 60 1.03 2.62 10.85
N PHE A 61 0.26 3.14 9.91
CA PHE A 61 -0.93 2.43 9.42
C PHE A 61 -0.53 1.38 8.39
N ARG A 62 -1.17 0.23 8.45
CA ARG A 62 -1.01 -0.85 7.48
C ARG A 62 -2.37 -1.47 7.20
N GLY A 63 -2.68 -1.69 5.94
CA GLY A 63 -3.95 -2.29 5.57
C GLY A 63 -4.10 -2.51 4.08
N THR A 64 -5.25 -3.05 3.70
CA THR A 64 -5.61 -3.25 2.30
C THR A 64 -5.98 -1.91 1.67
N LEU A 65 -6.22 -1.91 0.36
CA LEU A 65 -6.64 -0.70 -0.32
C LEU A 65 -7.92 -0.13 0.29
N LYS A 66 -8.90 -0.98 0.57
CA LYS A 66 -10.16 -0.56 1.15
C LYS A 66 -9.97 0.10 2.52
N GLU A 67 -9.17 -0.53 3.36
CA GLU A 67 -8.86 0.00 4.69
C GLU A 67 -8.08 1.30 4.59
N THR A 68 -7.16 1.38 3.62
CA THR A 68 -6.37 2.57 3.39
C THR A 68 -7.24 3.75 2.97
N MET A 69 -8.19 3.51 2.07
CA MET A 69 -9.10 4.57 1.63
C MET A 69 -9.91 5.12 2.79
N LYS A 70 -10.38 4.24 3.65
CA LYS A 70 -11.11 4.63 4.84
C LYS A 70 -10.23 5.44 5.80
N TYR A 71 -9.00 4.99 6.01
CA TYR A 71 -8.04 5.69 6.86
C TYR A 71 -7.77 7.09 6.34
N MET A 72 -7.50 7.22 5.05
CA MET A 72 -7.21 8.51 4.42
C MET A 72 -8.40 9.45 4.50
N SER A 73 -9.60 8.92 4.33
CA SER A 73 -10.83 9.71 4.46
C SER A 73 -10.99 10.26 5.88
N GLN A 74 -10.74 9.43 6.88
CA GLN A 74 -10.83 9.84 8.27
C GLN A 74 -9.79 10.89 8.65
N LYS A 75 -8.63 10.85 8.00
CA LYS A 75 -7.54 11.79 8.25
C LYS A 75 -7.60 13.02 7.36
N GLY A 76 -8.60 13.12 6.49
CA GLY A 76 -8.73 14.24 5.59
C GLY A 76 -7.62 14.34 4.57
N MET A 77 -7.08 13.22 4.12
CA MET A 77 -5.94 13.18 3.18
C MET A 77 -6.36 13.30 1.72
N PHE A 78 -7.66 13.24 1.44
CA PHE A 78 -8.14 13.43 0.09
C PHE A 78 -8.22 14.94 -0.23
N VAL A 79 -7.84 15.26 -1.44
CA VAL A 79 -7.95 16.62 -1.95
C VAL A 79 -9.20 16.82 -2.76
#